data_e858013305f46a0a91151021d6d4518a
#
_entry.id   e858013305f46a0a91151021d6d4518a
#
_cell.length_a   1.000
_cell.length_b   1.000
_cell.length_c   1.000
_cell.angle_alpha   90.00
_cell.angle_beta   90.00
_cell.angle_gamma   90.00
#
_symmetry.space_group_name_H-M   'P 1'
#
loop_
_entity.id
_entity.type
_entity.pdbx_description
1 polymer ?
#
loop_
_entity_poly.entity_id
_entity_poly.type
_entity_poly.pdbx_seq_one_letter_code
_entity_poly.pdbx_strand_id
1 'polypeptide(L)'
;MKKLNILSILTIAMLLMTGLLWTAPVQAAKPELNKSSINLHIEQGYSLKIKGLDKKLTVKWSAGNKKIATVSLKGVVKGNSSGKTVVYAKVYNKNKLKYTLKANVKVDNKGYATTQALLVALLKNKKINDIIVQGKAKFTIPKGNFGKNLESLGDGLSLKVSEGSSLNSVIITGSKAVKIDVAGQLSYLYARKDNAKISLKSSGKKAVVHTVFLENPAKLDFVSDSKKEPCNIYVLAKSDIKISGKNKKKDVVAINDSAEETKVTANKSITLFADARTTLVVNSGAKDSKITTLDYKTPITVTNNTGTSLLVSTPSGKKTVEAGKTHTVTGKN
;
A
#
# COMPACT_ATOMS: atom_id res chain seq x y z
N MET A 1 -91.71 0.36 21.57
CA MET A 1 -90.62 -0.66 21.61
C MET A 1 -89.77 -0.52 20.34
N LYS A 2 -88.59 0.07 20.49
CA LYS A 2 -87.65 0.28 19.35
C LYS A 2 -86.98 -1.03 19.01
N LYS A 3 -87.22 -1.53 17.78
CA LYS A 3 -86.52 -2.71 17.26
C LYS A 3 -85.01 -2.42 17.15
N LEU A 4 -84.23 -3.10 17.95
CA LEU A 4 -82.78 -3.07 17.86
C LEU A 4 -82.38 -3.82 16.58
N ASN A 5 -81.74 -3.12 15.63
CA ASN A 5 -81.39 -3.69 14.36
C ASN A 5 -80.22 -4.70 14.56
N ILE A 6 -80.46 -5.93 14.05
CA ILE A 6 -79.47 -7.02 14.05
C ILE A 6 -78.11 -6.57 13.46
N LEU A 7 -78.10 -5.57 12.58
CA LEU A 7 -76.90 -5.00 11.97
C LEU A 7 -75.98 -4.29 13.00
N SER A 8 -76.55 -3.68 14.07
CA SER A 8 -75.76 -3.01 15.12
C SER A 8 -75.08 -4.00 16.09
N ILE A 9 -75.63 -5.20 16.25
CA ILE A 9 -75.06 -6.26 17.10
C ILE A 9 -73.86 -6.92 16.35
N LEU A 10 -73.97 -7.11 15.02
CA LEU A 10 -72.90 -7.63 14.21
C LEU A 10 -71.68 -6.69 14.12
N THR A 11 -71.90 -5.37 14.10
CA THR A 11 -70.78 -4.41 14.06
C THR A 11 -70.03 -4.34 15.39
N ILE A 12 -70.75 -4.48 16.54
CA ILE A 12 -70.14 -4.52 17.86
C ILE A 12 -69.34 -5.84 18.07
N ALA A 13 -69.86 -6.96 17.60
CA ALA A 13 -69.16 -8.24 17.65
C ALA A 13 -67.90 -8.25 16.76
N MET A 14 -67.93 -7.57 15.60
CA MET A 14 -66.79 -7.46 14.71
C MET A 14 -65.68 -6.51 15.26
N LEU A 15 -66.08 -5.48 16.04
CA LEU A 15 -65.15 -4.58 16.69
C LEU A 15 -64.44 -5.23 17.91
N LEU A 16 -65.11 -6.19 18.57
CA LEU A 16 -64.52 -6.93 19.71
C LEU A 16 -63.60 -8.07 19.26
N MET A 17 -63.69 -8.56 18.01
CA MET A 17 -62.74 -9.55 17.48
C MET A 17 -61.45 -8.96 16.97
N THR A 18 -61.35 -7.65 16.70
CA THR A 18 -60.12 -7.01 16.24
C THR A 18 -59.14 -6.63 17.37
N GLY A 19 -59.53 -6.83 18.63
CA GLY A 19 -58.75 -6.47 19.80
C GLY A 19 -57.75 -7.51 20.32
N LEU A 20 -57.78 -8.74 19.79
CA LEU A 20 -56.76 -9.74 20.05
C LEU A 20 -55.69 -9.72 18.95
N LEU A 21 -54.96 -8.64 18.83
CA LEU A 21 -53.65 -8.69 18.24
C LEU A 21 -52.79 -9.61 19.11
N TRP A 22 -52.70 -10.85 18.73
CA TRP A 22 -51.67 -11.75 19.17
C TRP A 22 -50.34 -11.05 18.81
N THR A 23 -49.76 -10.28 19.73
CA THR A 23 -48.35 -9.93 19.66
C THR A 23 -47.62 -11.22 19.85
N ALA A 24 -47.30 -11.90 18.74
CA ALA A 24 -46.38 -13.02 18.77
C ALA A 24 -45.14 -12.53 19.53
N PRO A 25 -44.64 -13.25 20.54
CA PRO A 25 -43.46 -12.83 21.24
C PRO A 25 -42.38 -12.64 20.20
N VAL A 26 -41.86 -11.39 20.07
CA VAL A 26 -40.72 -11.13 19.21
C VAL A 26 -39.58 -11.97 19.79
N GLN A 27 -39.36 -13.11 19.15
CA GLN A 27 -38.30 -14.03 19.54
C GLN A 27 -36.99 -13.26 19.39
N ALA A 28 -36.37 -12.95 20.51
CA ALA A 28 -35.11 -12.22 20.51
C ALA A 28 -34.12 -12.92 19.58
N ALA A 29 -33.62 -12.19 18.60
CA ALA A 29 -32.71 -12.74 17.60
C ALA A 29 -31.53 -13.43 18.30
N LYS A 30 -31.21 -14.64 17.85
CA LYS A 30 -30.08 -15.40 18.39
C LYS A 30 -28.81 -14.57 18.23
N PRO A 31 -27.99 -14.42 19.28
CA PRO A 31 -26.77 -13.62 19.19
C PRO A 31 -25.80 -14.26 18.17
N GLU A 32 -25.16 -13.40 17.35
CA GLU A 32 -24.25 -13.81 16.28
C GLU A 32 -22.98 -12.97 16.28
N LEU A 33 -21.86 -13.57 15.87
CA LEU A 33 -20.63 -12.80 15.64
C LEU A 33 -20.72 -11.95 14.36
N ASN A 34 -20.15 -10.76 14.38
CA ASN A 34 -20.03 -9.91 13.19
C ASN A 34 -19.18 -10.55 12.07
N LYS A 35 -18.35 -11.54 12.41
CA LYS A 35 -17.59 -12.40 11.49
C LYS A 35 -17.40 -13.79 12.07
N SER A 36 -17.64 -14.83 11.24
CA SER A 36 -17.38 -16.23 11.57
C SER A 36 -15.98 -16.71 11.18
N SER A 37 -15.28 -15.92 10.33
CA SER A 37 -13.89 -16.18 9.93
C SER A 37 -13.14 -14.87 9.77
N ILE A 38 -11.90 -14.82 10.25
CA ILE A 38 -11.00 -13.67 10.16
C ILE A 38 -9.60 -14.11 9.76
N ASN A 39 -8.97 -13.35 8.86
CA ASN A 39 -7.58 -13.49 8.50
C ASN A 39 -6.80 -12.32 9.12
N LEU A 40 -5.70 -12.63 9.78
CA LEU A 40 -4.85 -11.66 10.47
C LEU A 40 -3.41 -11.83 10.06
N HIS A 41 -2.65 -10.76 10.21
CA HIS A 41 -1.19 -10.76 10.23
C HIS A 41 -0.70 -10.82 11.68
N ILE A 42 0.56 -11.18 11.89
CA ILE A 42 1.19 -11.14 13.22
C ILE A 42 1.18 -9.69 13.73
N GLU A 43 0.76 -9.49 14.97
CA GLU A 43 0.53 -8.20 15.65
C GLU A 43 -0.74 -7.45 15.20
N GLN A 44 -1.46 -7.91 14.18
CA GLN A 44 -2.72 -7.31 13.76
C GLN A 44 -3.85 -7.66 14.72
N GLY A 45 -4.66 -6.65 15.06
CA GLY A 45 -5.87 -6.78 15.86
C GLY A 45 -7.15 -6.71 15.03
N TYR A 46 -8.18 -7.47 15.42
CA TYR A 46 -9.53 -7.39 14.87
C TYR A 46 -10.57 -7.44 15.97
N SER A 47 -11.53 -6.53 15.96
CA SER A 47 -12.63 -6.51 16.95
C SER A 47 -13.79 -7.39 16.53
N LEU A 48 -13.93 -8.55 17.17
CA LEU A 48 -15.15 -9.34 17.10
C LEU A 48 -16.23 -8.71 17.98
N LYS A 49 -17.43 -8.60 17.43
CA LYS A 49 -18.60 -8.06 18.10
C LYS A 49 -19.74 -9.07 18.02
N ILE A 50 -20.59 -9.13 19.05
CA ILE A 50 -21.79 -9.94 19.06
C ILE A 50 -22.98 -9.06 18.74
N LYS A 51 -23.71 -9.38 17.67
CA LYS A 51 -24.98 -8.77 17.32
C LYS A 51 -26.11 -9.45 18.08
N GLY A 52 -27.17 -8.73 18.41
CA GLY A 52 -28.33 -9.29 19.12
C GLY A 52 -28.04 -9.73 20.56
N LEU A 53 -26.96 -9.22 21.18
CA LEU A 53 -26.64 -9.54 22.58
C LEU A 53 -27.53 -8.72 23.52
N ASP A 54 -28.32 -9.41 24.37
CA ASP A 54 -29.07 -8.80 25.46
C ASP A 54 -28.11 -8.23 26.52
N LYS A 55 -28.40 -7.03 27.03
CA LYS A 55 -27.59 -6.32 28.04
C LYS A 55 -27.47 -7.10 29.37
N LYS A 56 -28.40 -8.02 29.66
CA LYS A 56 -28.38 -8.89 30.84
C LYS A 56 -27.42 -10.08 30.72
N LEU A 57 -26.87 -10.32 29.52
CA LEU A 57 -25.96 -11.44 29.27
C LEU A 57 -24.49 -10.98 29.40
N THR A 58 -23.67 -11.89 29.89
CA THR A 58 -22.21 -11.68 30.00
C THR A 58 -21.48 -12.56 29.00
N VAL A 59 -20.32 -12.07 28.49
CA VAL A 59 -19.52 -12.76 27.49
C VAL A 59 -18.15 -13.07 28.06
N LYS A 60 -17.73 -14.35 27.92
CA LYS A 60 -16.36 -14.80 28.19
C LYS A 60 -15.70 -15.20 26.88
N TRP A 61 -14.61 -14.52 26.54
CA TRP A 61 -13.83 -14.79 25.35
C TRP A 61 -12.67 -15.74 25.64
N SER A 62 -12.37 -16.64 24.71
CA SER A 62 -11.20 -17.53 24.79
C SER A 62 -10.69 -17.89 23.38
N ALA A 63 -9.41 -18.18 23.26
CA ALA A 63 -8.79 -18.72 22.07
C ALA A 63 -8.38 -20.17 22.28
N GLY A 64 -8.61 -21.03 21.27
CA GLY A 64 -8.24 -22.44 21.32
C GLY A 64 -6.73 -22.64 21.38
N ASN A 65 -5.96 -21.83 20.65
CA ASN A 65 -4.49 -21.83 20.73
C ASN A 65 -3.98 -20.37 20.87
N LYS A 66 -3.59 -20.03 22.10
CA LYS A 66 -3.07 -18.70 22.46
C LYS A 66 -1.71 -18.38 21.81
N LYS A 67 -0.94 -19.38 21.39
CA LYS A 67 0.31 -19.17 20.65
C LYS A 67 0.04 -18.60 19.25
N ILE A 68 -1.09 -18.95 18.63
CA ILE A 68 -1.48 -18.48 17.29
C ILE A 68 -2.22 -17.15 17.38
N ALA A 69 -3.23 -17.05 18.25
CA ALA A 69 -3.97 -15.82 18.48
C ALA A 69 -4.44 -15.71 19.92
N THR A 70 -4.52 -14.48 20.42
CA THR A 70 -5.12 -14.15 21.72
C THR A 70 -6.40 -13.36 21.50
N VAL A 71 -7.27 -13.31 22.50
CA VAL A 71 -8.47 -12.49 22.51
C VAL A 71 -8.61 -11.78 23.84
N SER A 72 -8.90 -10.48 23.80
CA SER A 72 -9.11 -9.67 25.00
C SER A 72 -10.55 -9.85 25.54
N LEU A 73 -10.79 -9.35 26.77
CA LEU A 73 -12.11 -9.33 27.40
C LEU A 73 -13.15 -8.53 26.56
N LYS A 74 -12.70 -7.60 25.72
CA LYS A 74 -13.54 -6.81 24.83
C LYS A 74 -13.74 -7.43 23.44
N GLY A 75 -13.27 -8.68 23.20
CA GLY A 75 -13.39 -9.37 21.93
C GLY A 75 -12.37 -8.95 20.86
N VAL A 76 -11.30 -8.23 21.23
CA VAL A 76 -10.23 -7.90 20.28
C VAL A 76 -9.31 -9.12 20.15
N VAL A 77 -9.31 -9.72 18.96
CA VAL A 77 -8.45 -10.83 18.58
C VAL A 77 -7.13 -10.27 18.03
N LYS A 78 -6.00 -10.79 18.50
CA LYS A 78 -4.66 -10.39 18.04
C LYS A 78 -3.90 -11.61 17.52
N GLY A 79 -3.32 -11.51 16.33
CA GLY A 79 -2.44 -12.53 15.75
C GLY A 79 -1.07 -12.52 16.44
N ASN A 80 -0.59 -13.69 16.89
CA ASN A 80 0.70 -13.82 17.58
C ASN A 80 1.73 -14.60 16.76
N SER A 81 1.31 -15.66 16.08
CA SER A 81 2.15 -16.45 15.18
C SER A 81 1.32 -17.08 14.06
N SER A 82 1.96 -17.42 12.95
CA SER A 82 1.26 -18.05 11.81
C SER A 82 0.61 -19.39 12.21
N GLY A 83 -0.59 -19.63 11.65
CA GLY A 83 -1.35 -20.85 11.91
C GLY A 83 -2.86 -20.62 11.88
N LYS A 84 -3.61 -21.64 12.31
CA LYS A 84 -5.08 -21.60 12.40
C LYS A 84 -5.52 -21.91 13.83
N THR A 85 -6.52 -21.20 14.32
CA THR A 85 -7.14 -21.42 15.63
C THR A 85 -8.61 -21.03 15.60
N VAL A 86 -9.32 -21.25 16.70
CA VAL A 86 -10.72 -20.81 16.85
C VAL A 86 -10.81 -19.91 18.08
N VAL A 87 -11.54 -18.81 17.93
CA VAL A 87 -11.91 -17.95 19.06
C VAL A 87 -13.36 -18.25 19.42
N TYR A 88 -13.60 -18.39 20.72
CA TYR A 88 -14.91 -18.69 21.30
C TYR A 88 -15.43 -17.48 22.07
N ALA A 89 -16.70 -17.15 21.87
CA ALA A 89 -17.46 -16.25 22.73
C ALA A 89 -18.54 -17.08 23.45
N LYS A 90 -18.33 -17.37 24.72
CA LYS A 90 -19.29 -18.05 25.59
C LYS A 90 -20.19 -17.01 26.24
N VAL A 91 -21.49 -17.07 25.95
CA VAL A 91 -22.50 -16.12 26.44
C VAL A 91 -23.26 -16.76 27.59
N TYR A 92 -23.32 -16.06 28.71
CA TYR A 92 -23.92 -16.54 29.95
C TYR A 92 -25.09 -15.65 30.38
N ASN A 93 -26.14 -16.30 30.91
CA ASN A 93 -27.16 -15.62 31.71
C ASN A 93 -26.85 -15.94 33.19
N LYS A 94 -26.44 -14.96 33.97
CA LYS A 94 -25.82 -15.15 35.28
C LYS A 94 -24.65 -16.16 35.15
N ASN A 95 -24.74 -17.33 35.75
CA ASN A 95 -23.69 -18.38 35.65
C ASN A 95 -24.03 -19.51 34.67
N LYS A 96 -25.20 -19.50 34.00
CA LYS A 96 -25.62 -20.56 33.08
C LYS A 96 -25.21 -20.23 31.65
N LEU A 97 -24.45 -21.11 31.01
CA LEU A 97 -24.07 -21.00 29.62
C LEU A 97 -25.31 -21.08 28.71
N LYS A 98 -25.51 -20.06 27.85
CA LYS A 98 -26.63 -19.98 26.90
C LYS A 98 -26.20 -20.27 25.46
N TYR A 99 -25.08 -19.64 25.05
CA TYR A 99 -24.59 -19.77 23.69
C TYR A 99 -23.07 -19.91 23.66
N THR A 100 -22.57 -20.66 22.67
CA THR A 100 -21.16 -20.68 22.32
C THR A 100 -21.03 -20.30 20.85
N LEU A 101 -20.49 -19.10 20.60
CA LEU A 101 -20.23 -18.60 19.25
C LEU A 101 -18.75 -18.85 18.93
N LYS A 102 -18.46 -19.14 17.65
CA LYS A 102 -17.13 -19.50 17.18
C LYS A 102 -16.71 -18.64 16.00
N ALA A 103 -15.46 -18.18 15.98
CA ALA A 103 -14.84 -17.58 14.82
C ALA A 103 -13.53 -18.32 14.48
N ASN A 104 -13.40 -18.73 13.23
CA ASN A 104 -12.15 -19.29 12.72
C ASN A 104 -11.14 -18.16 12.51
N VAL A 105 -9.91 -18.36 12.98
CA VAL A 105 -8.84 -17.39 12.86
C VAL A 105 -7.68 -18.01 12.11
N LYS A 106 -7.27 -17.39 11.02
CA LYS A 106 -6.05 -17.70 10.29
C LYS A 106 -5.08 -16.53 10.46
N VAL A 107 -3.89 -16.81 10.93
CA VAL A 107 -2.78 -15.84 11.00
C VAL A 107 -1.73 -16.26 9.99
N ASP A 108 -1.33 -15.35 9.10
CA ASP A 108 -0.21 -15.59 8.18
C ASP A 108 1.14 -15.23 8.81
N ASN A 109 2.22 -15.34 8.04
CA ASN A 109 3.58 -15.07 8.50
C ASN A 109 4.06 -13.63 8.26
N LYS A 110 3.17 -12.71 7.80
CA LYS A 110 3.50 -11.30 7.66
C LYS A 110 3.37 -10.58 9.00
N GLY A 111 4.28 -9.65 9.28
CA GLY A 111 4.16 -8.73 10.40
C GLY A 111 3.23 -7.56 10.07
N TYR A 112 2.60 -6.96 11.06
CA TYR A 112 1.73 -5.79 10.88
C TYR A 112 2.11 -4.68 11.86
N ALA A 113 2.60 -3.57 11.35
CA ALA A 113 3.05 -2.44 12.14
C ALA A 113 2.20 -1.19 11.90
N THR A 114 1.61 -0.67 12.97
CA THR A 114 0.92 0.62 13.00
C THR A 114 1.69 1.67 13.80
N THR A 115 2.74 1.26 14.53
CA THR A 115 3.58 2.14 15.35
C THR A 115 5.06 1.86 15.12
N GLN A 116 5.89 2.84 15.43
CA GLN A 116 7.35 2.71 15.36
C GLN A 116 7.88 1.56 16.23
N ALA A 117 7.33 1.38 17.43
CA ALA A 117 7.77 0.31 18.34
C ALA A 117 7.48 -1.07 17.75
N LEU A 118 6.29 -1.28 17.18
CA LEU A 118 5.93 -2.53 16.50
C LEU A 118 6.83 -2.78 15.29
N LEU A 119 7.10 -1.77 14.47
CA LEU A 119 8.00 -1.92 13.33
C LEU A 119 9.39 -2.39 13.79
N VAL A 120 9.96 -1.77 14.81
CA VAL A 120 11.29 -2.15 15.33
C VAL A 120 11.30 -3.59 15.87
N ALA A 121 10.25 -4.00 16.59
CA ALA A 121 10.13 -5.37 17.08
C ALA A 121 10.05 -6.40 15.93
N LEU A 122 9.25 -6.10 14.89
CA LEU A 122 9.11 -6.96 13.72
C LEU A 122 10.38 -7.02 12.86
N LEU A 123 11.11 -5.91 12.71
CA LEU A 123 12.40 -5.89 12.03
C LEU A 123 13.43 -6.83 12.67
N LYS A 124 13.43 -6.93 14.01
CA LYS A 124 14.31 -7.81 14.78
C LYS A 124 13.87 -9.28 14.77
N ASN A 125 12.62 -9.56 14.42
CA ASN A 125 12.08 -10.92 14.41
C ASN A 125 12.59 -11.68 13.18
N LYS A 126 13.47 -12.65 13.38
CA LYS A 126 14.09 -13.46 12.30
C LYS A 126 13.10 -14.34 11.53
N LYS A 127 11.93 -14.63 12.09
CA LYS A 127 10.90 -15.49 11.46
C LYS A 127 9.99 -14.71 10.51
N ILE A 128 10.04 -13.38 10.50
CA ILE A 128 9.21 -12.51 9.67
C ILE A 128 10.08 -11.86 8.62
N ASN A 129 9.76 -12.03 7.35
CA ASN A 129 10.45 -11.36 6.23
C ASN A 129 9.66 -10.19 5.67
N ASP A 130 8.34 -10.30 5.67
CA ASP A 130 7.44 -9.31 5.10
C ASP A 130 6.70 -8.57 6.21
N ILE A 131 6.73 -7.25 6.19
CA ILE A 131 6.10 -6.40 7.20
C ILE A 131 5.17 -5.42 6.48
N ILE A 132 3.89 -5.46 6.85
CA ILE A 132 2.91 -4.49 6.41
C ILE A 132 2.97 -3.30 7.35
N VAL A 133 3.13 -2.10 6.77
CA VAL A 133 3.05 -0.83 7.51
C VAL A 133 1.79 -0.08 7.09
N GLN A 134 0.99 0.35 8.06
CA GLN A 134 -0.26 1.06 7.81
C GLN A 134 -0.35 2.36 8.61
N GLY A 135 -0.99 3.34 7.99
CA GLY A 135 -1.30 4.64 8.59
C GLY A 135 -0.46 5.77 8.01
N LYS A 136 -0.81 7.00 8.37
CA LYS A 136 -0.05 8.23 8.05
C LYS A 136 1.22 8.36 8.89
N ALA A 137 1.71 7.28 9.47
CA ALA A 137 2.80 7.30 10.43
C ALA A 137 4.15 7.59 9.78
N LYS A 138 5.03 8.24 10.53
CA LYS A 138 6.43 8.38 10.19
C LYS A 138 7.18 7.19 10.77
N PHE A 139 7.81 6.40 9.91
CA PHE A 139 8.61 5.25 10.32
C PHE A 139 10.09 5.51 10.08
N THR A 140 10.91 5.04 11.00
CA THR A 140 12.37 5.08 10.87
C THR A 140 12.91 3.66 10.99
N ILE A 141 13.67 3.22 9.98
CA ILE A 141 14.44 1.99 10.05
C ILE A 141 15.72 2.31 10.82
N PRO A 142 15.92 1.73 12.00
CA PRO A 142 17.11 1.97 12.80
C PRO A 142 18.34 1.33 12.15
N LYS A 143 19.54 1.66 12.66
CA LYS A 143 20.79 1.02 12.21
C LYS A 143 20.72 -0.49 12.36
N GLY A 144 21.08 -1.23 11.32
CA GLY A 144 21.11 -2.69 11.26
C GLY A 144 20.82 -3.24 9.86
N ASN A 145 21.30 -4.44 9.60
CA ASN A 145 20.99 -5.17 8.38
C ASN A 145 19.74 -6.04 8.62
N PHE A 146 18.61 -5.61 8.11
CA PHE A 146 17.35 -6.33 8.34
C PHE A 146 16.96 -7.25 7.18
N GLY A 147 17.31 -6.93 5.94
CA GLY A 147 16.96 -7.72 4.74
C GLY A 147 15.45 -7.94 4.58
N LYS A 148 14.61 -7.05 5.15
CA LYS A 148 13.14 -7.18 5.18
C LYS A 148 12.48 -6.47 4.03
N ASN A 149 11.25 -6.91 3.72
CA ASN A 149 10.35 -6.24 2.80
C ASN A 149 9.30 -5.45 3.59
N LEU A 150 9.06 -4.20 3.21
CA LEU A 150 8.00 -3.37 3.77
C LEU A 150 6.92 -3.16 2.71
N GLU A 151 5.69 -3.57 3.00
CA GLU A 151 4.51 -3.29 2.18
C GLU A 151 3.73 -2.13 2.81
N SER A 152 3.55 -1.05 2.05
CA SER A 152 2.83 0.14 2.51
C SER A 152 1.35 0.07 2.13
N LEU A 153 0.49 0.00 3.16
CA LEU A 153 -0.96 0.13 3.03
C LEU A 153 -1.43 1.43 3.69
N GLY A 154 -2.49 2.03 3.14
CA GLY A 154 -3.11 3.25 3.69
C GLY A 154 -2.79 4.51 2.88
N ASP A 155 -3.21 5.69 3.37
CA ASP A 155 -3.27 6.93 2.59
C ASP A 155 -1.94 7.72 2.53
N GLY A 156 -0.88 7.24 3.15
CA GLY A 156 0.42 7.90 3.11
C GLY A 156 1.49 7.15 3.88
N LEU A 157 2.73 7.29 3.44
CA LEU A 157 3.91 6.75 4.13
C LEU A 157 5.00 7.81 4.18
N SER A 158 5.60 8.01 5.35
CA SER A 158 6.87 8.68 5.50
C SER A 158 7.88 7.72 6.11
N LEU A 159 8.88 7.31 5.33
CA LEU A 159 9.88 6.32 5.73
C LEU A 159 11.27 6.94 5.69
N LYS A 160 12.03 6.80 6.78
CA LYS A 160 13.46 7.11 6.84
C LYS A 160 14.27 5.82 6.99
N VAL A 161 15.18 5.56 6.06
CA VAL A 161 16.16 4.46 6.14
C VAL A 161 17.47 5.07 6.67
N SER A 162 17.80 4.81 7.93
CA SER A 162 18.93 5.45 8.61
C SER A 162 20.28 5.02 8.03
N GLU A 163 21.33 5.81 8.23
CA GLU A 163 22.68 5.42 7.86
C GLU A 163 23.09 4.13 8.60
N GLY A 164 23.71 3.21 7.87
CA GLY A 164 24.08 1.88 8.40
C GLY A 164 22.89 0.92 8.57
N SER A 165 21.73 1.24 7.99
CA SER A 165 20.62 0.29 7.87
C SER A 165 20.47 -0.20 6.44
N SER A 166 19.89 -1.40 6.29
CA SER A 166 19.50 -1.96 5.00
C SER A 166 18.10 -2.57 5.03
N LEU A 167 17.35 -2.33 3.96
CA LEU A 167 16.10 -3.00 3.63
C LEU A 167 16.24 -3.71 2.29
N ASN A 168 15.57 -4.85 2.13
CA ASN A 168 15.46 -5.48 0.83
C ASN A 168 14.50 -4.71 -0.07
N SER A 169 13.25 -4.50 0.36
CA SER A 169 12.32 -3.75 -0.49
C SER A 169 11.33 -2.88 0.27
N VAL A 170 10.81 -1.87 -0.44
CA VAL A 170 9.60 -1.14 -0.11
C VAL A 170 8.61 -1.33 -1.25
N ILE A 171 7.40 -1.80 -0.95
CA ILE A 171 6.34 -2.08 -1.91
C ILE A 171 5.15 -1.16 -1.61
N ILE A 172 4.77 -0.33 -2.56
CA ILE A 172 3.68 0.64 -2.44
C ILE A 172 2.44 0.04 -3.08
N THR A 173 1.50 -0.48 -2.27
CA THR A 173 0.25 -1.10 -2.74
C THR A 173 -0.98 -0.30 -2.38
N GLY A 174 -0.99 0.40 -1.26
CA GLY A 174 -2.15 1.17 -0.77
C GLY A 174 -1.95 2.67 -0.71
N SER A 175 -0.72 3.13 -0.55
CA SER A 175 -0.40 4.54 -0.29
C SER A 175 -0.40 5.39 -1.56
N LYS A 176 -1.20 6.48 -1.57
CA LYS A 176 -1.22 7.45 -2.68
C LYS A 176 -0.05 8.45 -2.62
N ALA A 177 0.40 8.83 -1.42
CA ALA A 177 1.51 9.76 -1.22
C ALA A 177 2.57 9.10 -0.33
N VAL A 178 3.80 8.99 -0.84
CA VAL A 178 4.90 8.30 -0.19
C VAL A 178 6.14 9.18 -0.19
N LYS A 179 6.74 9.36 0.99
CA LYS A 179 8.03 10.01 1.15
C LYS A 179 9.04 9.02 1.72
N ILE A 180 10.15 8.83 1.03
CA ILE A 180 11.22 7.92 1.45
C ILE A 180 12.55 8.65 1.43
N ASP A 181 13.17 8.79 2.60
CA ASP A 181 14.50 9.34 2.77
C ASP A 181 15.50 8.21 3.09
N VAL A 182 16.41 7.93 2.18
CA VAL A 182 17.38 6.84 2.27
C VAL A 182 18.77 7.42 2.57
N ALA A 183 19.27 7.22 3.79
CA ALA A 183 20.65 7.44 4.19
C ALA A 183 21.46 6.14 4.30
N GLY A 184 20.77 5.00 4.42
CA GLY A 184 21.30 3.64 4.38
C GLY A 184 21.17 3.01 3.01
N GLN A 185 20.69 1.75 2.95
CA GLN A 185 20.54 0.98 1.73
C GLN A 185 19.09 0.51 1.54
N LEU A 186 18.58 0.71 0.34
CA LEU A 186 17.32 0.17 -0.15
C LEU A 186 17.58 -0.56 -1.47
N SER A 187 17.40 -1.87 -1.50
CA SER A 187 17.66 -2.62 -2.74
C SER A 187 16.58 -2.38 -3.78
N TYR A 188 15.31 -2.43 -3.38
CA TYR A 188 14.20 -2.33 -4.34
C TYR A 188 13.08 -1.42 -3.83
N LEU A 189 12.52 -0.62 -4.74
CA LEU A 189 11.26 0.10 -4.54
C LEU A 189 10.29 -0.30 -5.65
N TYR A 190 9.11 -0.81 -5.28
CA TYR A 190 8.06 -1.19 -6.22
C TYR A 190 6.86 -0.25 -6.07
N ALA A 191 6.49 0.45 -7.13
CA ALA A 191 5.26 1.24 -7.20
C ALA A 191 4.16 0.40 -7.88
N ARG A 192 3.30 -0.22 -7.06
CA ARG A 192 2.17 -1.07 -7.46
C ARG A 192 0.81 -0.40 -7.26
N LYS A 193 0.80 0.84 -6.78
CA LYS A 193 -0.42 1.63 -6.60
C LYS A 193 -0.57 2.61 -7.75
N ASP A 194 -1.73 2.57 -8.42
CA ASP A 194 -2.06 3.53 -9.47
C ASP A 194 -2.01 4.97 -8.96
N ASN A 195 -1.39 5.84 -9.74
CA ASN A 195 -1.24 7.26 -9.48
C ASN A 195 -0.55 7.58 -8.14
N ALA A 196 0.34 6.70 -7.69
CA ALA A 196 1.17 6.96 -6.51
C ALA A 196 2.07 8.18 -6.74
N LYS A 197 2.10 9.08 -5.76
CA LYS A 197 3.03 10.24 -5.74
C LYS A 197 4.19 9.88 -4.81
N ILE A 198 5.37 9.70 -5.37
CA ILE A 198 6.55 9.20 -4.67
C ILE A 198 7.61 10.28 -4.63
N SER A 199 7.94 10.76 -3.43
CA SER A 199 9.12 11.59 -3.17
C SER A 199 10.20 10.68 -2.60
N LEU A 200 11.22 10.37 -3.39
CA LEU A 200 12.35 9.53 -3.03
C LEU A 200 13.61 10.39 -2.95
N LYS A 201 14.31 10.30 -1.83
CA LYS A 201 15.60 10.95 -1.66
C LYS A 201 16.67 9.96 -1.22
N SER A 202 17.79 9.95 -1.91
CA SER A 202 19.01 9.22 -1.54
C SER A 202 20.05 10.24 -1.08
N SER A 203 20.34 10.30 0.22
CA SER A 203 21.22 11.32 0.78
C SER A 203 22.21 10.74 1.79
N GLY A 204 23.47 11.17 1.69
CA GLY A 204 24.54 10.71 2.57
C GLY A 204 25.65 9.94 1.85
N LYS A 205 26.79 9.78 2.53
CA LYS A 205 27.99 9.15 1.93
C LYS A 205 27.80 7.66 1.61
N LYS A 206 26.91 6.98 2.35
CA LYS A 206 26.67 5.53 2.24
C LYS A 206 25.27 5.19 1.70
N ALA A 207 24.50 6.20 1.35
CA ALA A 207 23.15 5.99 0.83
C ALA A 207 23.20 5.26 -0.50
N VAL A 208 22.33 4.24 -0.66
CA VAL A 208 22.15 3.50 -1.91
C VAL A 208 20.66 3.22 -2.10
N VAL A 209 20.16 3.59 -3.25
CA VAL A 209 18.89 3.06 -3.80
C VAL A 209 19.28 2.33 -5.07
N HIS A 210 19.18 1.00 -5.07
CA HIS A 210 19.64 0.23 -6.23
C HIS A 210 18.65 0.29 -7.39
N THR A 211 17.39 -0.05 -7.13
CA THR A 211 16.41 -0.20 -8.22
C THR A 211 15.03 0.28 -7.82
N VAL A 212 14.39 1.00 -8.74
CA VAL A 212 12.99 1.42 -8.65
C VAL A 212 12.23 0.81 -9.81
N PHE A 213 11.10 0.17 -9.52
CA PHE A 213 10.14 -0.34 -10.51
C PHE A 213 8.85 0.47 -10.42
N LEU A 214 8.48 1.16 -11.49
CA LEU A 214 7.19 1.80 -11.65
C LEU A 214 6.28 0.82 -12.43
N GLU A 215 5.70 -0.14 -11.70
CA GLU A 215 4.87 -1.21 -12.28
C GLU A 215 3.48 -0.70 -12.67
N ASN A 216 3.00 0.33 -11.99
CA ASN A 216 1.74 1.01 -12.26
C ASN A 216 1.99 2.50 -12.49
N PRO A 217 1.04 3.23 -13.14
CA PRO A 217 1.16 4.66 -13.38
C PRO A 217 1.51 5.44 -12.10
N ALA A 218 2.59 6.19 -12.13
CA ALA A 218 3.11 6.87 -10.95
C ALA A 218 3.74 8.24 -11.29
N LYS A 219 3.84 9.08 -10.25
CA LYS A 219 4.66 10.29 -10.27
C LYS A 219 5.84 10.08 -9.31
N LEU A 220 7.07 10.08 -9.85
CA LEU A 220 8.31 9.94 -9.09
C LEU A 220 9.10 11.23 -9.11
N ASP A 221 9.33 11.83 -7.94
CA ASP A 221 10.32 12.90 -7.74
C ASP A 221 11.52 12.28 -6.99
N PHE A 222 12.62 12.05 -7.72
CA PHE A 222 13.83 11.42 -7.19
C PHE A 222 14.96 12.43 -7.05
N VAL A 223 15.40 12.62 -5.80
CA VAL A 223 16.59 13.42 -5.47
C VAL A 223 17.76 12.50 -5.18
N SER A 224 18.70 12.37 -6.14
CA SER A 224 19.88 11.53 -6.08
C SER A 224 21.09 12.33 -5.61
N ASP A 225 21.30 12.36 -4.29
CA ASP A 225 22.44 13.05 -3.65
C ASP A 225 23.53 12.09 -3.17
N SER A 226 23.33 10.79 -3.31
CA SER A 226 24.31 9.77 -2.94
C SER A 226 25.58 9.87 -3.80
N LYS A 227 26.74 9.63 -3.19
CA LYS A 227 28.01 9.58 -3.94
C LYS A 227 28.40 8.16 -4.34
N LYS A 228 27.66 7.13 -3.90
CA LYS A 228 28.09 5.74 -4.06
C LYS A 228 27.73 5.19 -5.44
N GLU A 229 26.45 5.03 -5.71
CA GLU A 229 26.00 4.27 -6.88
C GLU A 229 24.85 4.97 -7.60
N PRO A 230 24.69 4.77 -8.91
CA PRO A 230 23.51 5.20 -9.62
C PRO A 230 22.32 4.34 -9.23
N CYS A 231 21.14 4.87 -9.40
CA CYS A 231 19.88 4.14 -9.29
C CYS A 231 19.43 3.67 -10.67
N ASN A 232 18.89 2.45 -10.76
CA ASN A 232 18.20 1.97 -11.95
C ASN A 232 16.69 2.17 -11.77
N ILE A 233 16.04 2.82 -12.72
CA ILE A 233 14.61 3.09 -12.71
C ILE A 233 13.98 2.41 -13.92
N TYR A 234 13.21 1.36 -13.68
CA TYR A 234 12.45 0.64 -14.70
C TYR A 234 11.02 1.13 -14.72
N VAL A 235 10.57 1.62 -15.85
CA VAL A 235 9.24 2.20 -16.06
C VAL A 235 8.42 1.24 -16.91
N LEU A 236 7.46 0.58 -16.26
CA LEU A 236 6.62 -0.45 -16.88
C LEU A 236 5.19 0.04 -17.15
N ALA A 237 4.87 1.27 -16.72
CA ALA A 237 3.60 1.92 -16.98
C ALA A 237 3.79 3.43 -17.13
N LYS A 238 2.89 4.10 -17.87
CA LYS A 238 2.90 5.56 -18.07
C LYS A 238 3.15 6.32 -16.77
N SER A 239 4.23 7.06 -16.71
CA SER A 239 4.66 7.74 -15.48
C SER A 239 5.21 9.14 -15.75
N ASP A 240 5.21 9.99 -14.71
CA ASP A 240 5.84 11.31 -14.70
C ASP A 240 7.03 11.27 -13.74
N ILE A 241 8.24 11.41 -14.27
CA ILE A 241 9.49 11.18 -13.54
C ILE A 241 10.32 12.45 -13.56
N LYS A 242 10.71 12.92 -12.36
CA LYS A 242 11.65 14.02 -12.20
C LYS A 242 12.88 13.51 -11.47
N ILE A 243 14.08 13.73 -12.04
CA ILE A 243 15.36 13.34 -11.46
C ILE A 243 16.21 14.57 -11.24
N SER A 244 16.68 14.73 -10.02
CA SER A 244 17.52 15.84 -9.58
C SER A 244 18.59 15.36 -8.60
N GLY A 245 19.41 16.26 -8.11
CA GLY A 245 20.40 15.97 -7.07
C GLY A 245 21.85 16.18 -7.54
N LYS A 246 22.78 15.89 -6.62
CA LYS A 246 24.21 16.20 -6.76
C LYS A 246 25.08 14.97 -7.09
N ASN A 247 24.49 13.78 -7.23
CA ASN A 247 25.23 12.58 -7.61
C ASN A 247 25.81 12.75 -9.02
N LYS A 248 27.13 12.66 -9.15
CA LYS A 248 27.82 12.75 -10.47
C LYS A 248 27.63 11.50 -11.33
N LYS A 249 27.32 10.35 -10.73
CA LYS A 249 26.99 9.13 -11.47
C LYS A 249 25.60 9.29 -12.10
N LYS A 250 25.46 8.81 -13.31
CA LYS A 250 24.21 8.91 -14.08
C LYS A 250 23.25 7.83 -13.64
N ASP A 251 22.11 8.22 -13.07
CA ASP A 251 21.01 7.28 -12.85
C ASP A 251 20.50 6.76 -14.20
N VAL A 252 20.08 5.52 -14.24
CA VAL A 252 19.58 4.87 -15.46
C VAL A 252 18.07 4.87 -15.42
N VAL A 253 17.45 5.31 -16.50
CA VAL A 253 15.99 5.23 -16.72
C VAL A 253 15.75 4.36 -17.92
N ALA A 254 15.10 3.23 -17.74
CA ALA A 254 14.71 2.31 -18.79
C ALA A 254 13.16 2.31 -18.90
N ILE A 255 12.65 2.77 -20.03
CA ILE A 255 11.23 2.88 -20.31
C ILE A 255 10.85 1.71 -21.23
N ASN A 256 9.99 0.84 -20.72
CA ASN A 256 9.47 -0.32 -21.45
C ASN A 256 8.41 0.09 -22.48
N ASP A 257 8.19 -0.71 -23.49
CA ASP A 257 7.19 -0.53 -24.55
C ASP A 257 5.74 -0.30 -24.02
N SER A 258 5.41 -0.92 -22.90
CA SER A 258 4.10 -0.75 -22.25
C SER A 258 3.92 0.62 -21.57
N ALA A 259 4.99 1.38 -21.36
CA ALA A 259 4.99 2.66 -20.64
C ALA A 259 4.82 3.88 -21.57
N GLU A 260 3.91 3.78 -22.55
CA GLU A 260 3.58 4.83 -23.52
C GLU A 260 3.26 6.18 -22.86
N GLU A 261 3.70 7.26 -23.49
CA GLU A 261 3.48 8.66 -23.06
C GLU A 261 4.10 9.00 -21.70
N THR A 262 5.15 8.28 -21.29
CA THR A 262 5.93 8.62 -20.11
C THR A 262 6.64 9.96 -20.28
N LYS A 263 6.67 10.75 -19.20
CA LYS A 263 7.37 12.04 -19.13
C LYS A 263 8.57 11.94 -18.20
N VAL A 264 9.72 12.40 -18.67
CA VAL A 264 10.96 12.45 -17.87
C VAL A 264 11.50 13.87 -17.86
N THR A 265 11.75 14.41 -16.67
CA THR A 265 12.45 15.70 -16.47
C THR A 265 13.77 15.44 -15.77
N ALA A 266 14.87 15.69 -16.48
CA ALA A 266 16.22 15.51 -15.99
C ALA A 266 16.84 16.87 -15.60
N ASN A 267 17.07 17.06 -14.29
CA ASN A 267 17.81 18.23 -13.74
C ASN A 267 19.27 17.86 -13.39
N LYS A 268 19.65 16.61 -13.54
CA LYS A 268 21.02 16.08 -13.49
C LYS A 268 21.22 15.09 -14.62
N SER A 269 22.45 14.85 -15.02
CA SER A 269 22.76 13.91 -16.10
C SER A 269 22.31 12.49 -15.78
N ILE A 270 21.59 11.87 -16.72
CA ILE A 270 21.04 10.51 -16.66
C ILE A 270 21.47 9.69 -17.88
N THR A 271 21.26 8.39 -17.82
CA THR A 271 21.24 7.53 -18.99
C THR A 271 19.79 7.10 -19.21
N LEU A 272 19.22 7.41 -20.36
CA LEU A 272 17.85 7.05 -20.75
C LEU A 272 17.88 6.03 -21.86
N PHE A 273 17.15 4.95 -21.68
CA PHE A 273 16.77 3.99 -22.72
C PHE A 273 15.24 4.04 -22.85
N ALA A 274 14.72 4.28 -24.05
CA ALA A 274 13.30 4.35 -24.27
C ALA A 274 12.85 3.43 -25.40
N ASP A 275 11.89 2.59 -25.07
CA ASP A 275 11.20 1.66 -25.96
C ASP A 275 9.72 2.03 -26.14
N ALA A 276 9.29 3.16 -25.58
CA ALA A 276 7.95 3.71 -25.68
C ALA A 276 8.00 5.21 -26.03
N ARG A 277 6.91 5.74 -26.57
CA ARG A 277 6.73 7.17 -26.81
C ARG A 277 6.97 7.96 -25.52
N THR A 278 7.98 8.80 -25.55
CA THR A 278 8.47 9.48 -24.36
C THR A 278 8.68 10.96 -24.59
N THR A 279 8.30 11.79 -23.63
CA THR A 279 8.67 13.22 -23.60
C THR A 279 9.80 13.39 -22.60
N LEU A 280 10.95 13.87 -23.03
CA LEU A 280 12.12 14.13 -22.21
C LEU A 280 12.44 15.64 -22.19
N VAL A 281 12.54 16.21 -20.99
CA VAL A 281 13.06 17.56 -20.77
C VAL A 281 14.41 17.46 -20.11
N VAL A 282 15.45 17.97 -20.75
CA VAL A 282 16.83 17.98 -20.26
C VAL A 282 17.20 19.40 -19.87
N ASN A 283 17.32 19.66 -18.57
CA ASN A 283 17.65 20.99 -18.04
C ASN A 283 19.18 21.15 -17.89
N SER A 284 19.64 22.37 -17.62
CA SER A 284 21.06 22.77 -17.62
C SER A 284 21.99 21.83 -16.82
N GLY A 285 21.55 21.33 -15.67
CA GLY A 285 22.30 20.37 -14.86
C GLY A 285 22.43 18.96 -15.46
N ALA A 286 21.74 18.67 -16.55
CA ALA A 286 21.68 17.36 -17.19
C ALA A 286 22.38 17.30 -18.55
N LYS A 287 23.27 18.23 -18.87
CA LYS A 287 23.92 18.38 -20.18
C LYS A 287 24.68 17.14 -20.69
N ASP A 288 25.19 16.31 -19.79
CA ASP A 288 25.94 15.10 -20.14
C ASP A 288 25.05 13.84 -20.19
N SER A 289 23.73 13.99 -20.31
CA SER A 289 22.83 12.85 -20.42
C SER A 289 23.09 12.02 -21.67
N LYS A 290 22.97 10.70 -21.53
CA LYS A 290 22.99 9.74 -22.62
C LYS A 290 21.56 9.32 -22.94
N ILE A 291 21.12 9.51 -24.18
CA ILE A 291 19.74 9.25 -24.59
C ILE A 291 19.77 8.23 -25.73
N THR A 292 19.01 7.15 -25.60
CA THR A 292 18.94 6.07 -26.59
C THR A 292 17.47 5.71 -26.81
N THR A 293 17.02 5.69 -28.07
CA THR A 293 15.76 5.03 -28.46
C THR A 293 16.07 3.62 -28.89
N LEU A 294 15.26 2.67 -28.46
CA LEU A 294 15.49 1.25 -28.74
C LEU A 294 14.69 0.76 -29.95
N ASP A 295 13.60 1.43 -30.31
CA ASP A 295 12.74 1.07 -31.44
C ASP A 295 12.84 2.06 -32.59
N TYR A 296 12.68 1.54 -33.83
CA TYR A 296 12.62 2.33 -35.08
C TYR A 296 11.35 3.19 -35.20
N LYS A 297 10.25 2.77 -34.59
CA LYS A 297 8.92 3.40 -34.80
C LYS A 297 8.53 4.36 -33.69
N THR A 298 9.11 4.20 -32.51
CA THR A 298 8.70 4.93 -31.32
C THR A 298 9.38 6.29 -31.20
N PRO A 299 8.63 7.41 -31.21
CA PRO A 299 9.22 8.73 -31.13
C PRO A 299 9.58 9.10 -29.68
N ILE A 300 10.75 9.74 -29.52
CA ILE A 300 11.10 10.50 -28.33
C ILE A 300 11.05 11.99 -28.66
N THR A 301 10.26 12.78 -27.93
CA THR A 301 10.29 14.22 -27.99
C THR A 301 11.26 14.75 -26.95
N VAL A 302 12.37 15.36 -27.36
CA VAL A 302 13.42 15.89 -26.50
C VAL A 302 13.37 17.41 -26.51
N THR A 303 13.18 18.01 -25.34
CA THR A 303 13.37 19.46 -25.13
C THR A 303 14.73 19.66 -24.46
N ASN A 304 15.64 20.32 -25.15
CA ASN A 304 17.01 20.58 -24.71
C ASN A 304 17.12 22.00 -24.12
N ASN A 305 17.00 22.12 -22.81
CA ASN A 305 17.21 23.38 -22.06
C ASN A 305 18.66 23.52 -21.55
N THR A 306 19.60 22.78 -22.13
CA THR A 306 21.03 22.94 -21.81
C THR A 306 21.67 24.00 -22.70
N GLY A 307 22.86 24.47 -22.36
CA GLY A 307 23.63 25.40 -23.20
C GLY A 307 24.39 24.74 -24.35
N THR A 308 24.23 23.42 -24.56
CA THR A 308 24.98 22.64 -25.55
C THR A 308 24.06 21.68 -26.30
N SER A 309 24.44 21.27 -27.50
CA SER A 309 23.71 20.27 -28.27
C SER A 309 23.74 18.92 -27.57
N LEU A 310 22.62 18.18 -27.63
CA LEU A 310 22.49 16.82 -27.14
C LEU A 310 22.43 15.82 -28.29
N LEU A 311 23.11 14.68 -28.11
CA LEU A 311 23.05 13.57 -29.05
C LEU A 311 22.06 12.51 -28.55
N VAL A 312 21.14 12.13 -29.43
CA VAL A 312 20.19 11.02 -29.24
C VAL A 312 20.65 9.88 -30.13
N SER A 313 21.00 8.75 -29.53
CA SER A 313 21.30 7.52 -30.25
C SER A 313 20.02 6.85 -30.68
N THR A 314 19.91 6.44 -31.93
CA THR A 314 18.77 5.72 -32.51
C THR A 314 19.27 4.46 -33.21
N PRO A 315 18.42 3.49 -33.52
CA PRO A 315 18.81 2.33 -34.33
C PRO A 315 19.40 2.69 -35.71
N SER A 316 18.99 3.86 -36.28
CA SER A 316 19.51 4.32 -37.59
C SER A 316 20.69 5.30 -37.48
N GLY A 317 21.23 5.54 -36.30
CA GLY A 317 22.34 6.45 -36.07
C GLY A 317 22.11 7.50 -35.00
N LYS A 318 22.88 8.60 -35.00
CA LYS A 318 22.78 9.66 -34.03
C LYS A 318 22.04 10.88 -34.60
N LYS A 319 21.13 11.44 -33.79
CA LYS A 319 20.43 12.68 -34.11
C LYS A 319 20.82 13.76 -33.09
N THR A 320 20.96 14.98 -33.55
CA THR A 320 21.32 16.13 -32.71
C THR A 320 20.07 16.94 -32.35
N VAL A 321 19.97 17.30 -31.07
CA VAL A 321 18.99 18.27 -30.59
C VAL A 321 19.74 19.49 -30.08
N GLU A 322 19.64 20.60 -30.82
CA GLU A 322 20.34 21.83 -30.50
C GLU A 322 19.91 22.45 -29.18
N ALA A 323 20.77 23.26 -28.59
CA ALA A 323 20.51 24.00 -27.36
C ALA A 323 19.25 24.88 -27.51
N GLY A 324 18.36 24.86 -26.52
CA GLY A 324 17.13 25.64 -26.50
C GLY A 324 16.02 25.14 -27.45
N LYS A 325 16.20 23.99 -28.10
CA LYS A 325 15.23 23.46 -29.07
C LYS A 325 14.49 22.23 -28.54
N THR A 326 13.30 22.04 -29.09
CA THR A 326 12.53 20.80 -28.94
C THR A 326 12.53 20.06 -30.26
N HIS A 327 12.86 18.77 -30.24
CA HIS A 327 12.87 17.94 -31.43
C HIS A 327 12.31 16.56 -31.16
N THR A 328 11.49 16.06 -32.08
CA THR A 328 10.98 14.67 -32.01
C THR A 328 11.90 13.80 -32.84
N VAL A 329 12.51 12.84 -32.18
CA VAL A 329 13.48 11.89 -32.76
C VAL A 329 12.80 10.54 -32.90
N THR A 330 12.85 9.97 -34.10
CA THR A 330 12.42 8.59 -34.37
C THR A 330 13.63 7.76 -34.83
N GLY A 331 13.54 6.45 -34.72
CA GLY A 331 14.54 5.53 -35.25
C GLY A 331 14.54 5.43 -36.78
N LYS A 332 13.52 5.97 -37.49
CA LYS A 332 13.49 6.04 -38.96
C LYS A 332 14.33 7.20 -39.45
N ASN A 333 15.00 7.02 -40.58
CA ASN A 333 15.67 8.07 -41.33
C ASN A 333 14.69 9.09 -41.85
#